data_67bf02ca46e97b306cfec953ec558c13
#
_entry.id   67bf02ca46e97b306cfec953ec558c13
#
_cell.length_a   1.000
_cell.length_b   1.000
_cell.length_c   1.000
_cell.angle_alpha   90.00
_cell.angle_beta   90.00
_cell.angle_gamma   90.00
#
_symmetry.space_group_name_H-M   'P 1'
#
loop_
_entity.id
_entity.type
_entity.pdbx_description
1 polymer ?
#
loop_
_entity_poly.entity_id
_entity_poly.type
_entity_poly.pdbx_seq_one_letter_code
_entity_poly.pdbx_strand_id
1 'polypeptide(L)'
;MMRAWILPMLFVLCGSAVATGLILKGSPGTAAALMLLFLAFAGVNSPLIFPRSIGAQEAQRRSAVDGRPVVFWRPGCTYCMRLRVRLGRGARQLHWVDIWRDPAGAAVVRAANDGNEIVPTVVVAGRPHTNPDPEWVREQLSPSA
;
A
#
# COMPACT_ATOMS: atom_id res chain seq x y z
N MET A 1 -8.32 -9.23 -8.65
CA MET A 1 -7.84 -7.95 -9.23
C MET A 1 -8.79 -6.78 -9.04
N MET A 2 -10.10 -6.95 -8.99
CA MET A 2 -11.09 -5.85 -8.91
C MET A 2 -11.06 -5.04 -7.61
N ARG A 3 -10.88 -5.68 -6.45
CA ARG A 3 -10.97 -4.98 -5.13
C ARG A 3 -9.96 -3.84 -4.94
N ALA A 4 -8.74 -3.96 -5.49
CA ALA A 4 -7.71 -2.93 -5.33
C ALA A 4 -7.99 -1.63 -6.11
N TRP A 5 -8.86 -1.69 -7.13
CA TRP A 5 -9.23 -0.55 -7.97
C TRP A 5 -10.56 0.08 -7.59
N ILE A 6 -11.33 -0.53 -6.68
CA ILE A 6 -12.67 -0.03 -6.30
C ILE A 6 -12.56 1.38 -5.71
N LEU A 7 -11.67 1.60 -4.75
CA LEU A 7 -11.47 2.90 -4.11
C LEU A 7 -11.02 4.00 -5.09
N PRO A 8 -9.96 3.81 -5.90
CA PRO A 8 -9.59 4.79 -6.92
C PRO A 8 -10.72 5.11 -7.90
N MET A 9 -11.43 4.09 -8.36
CA MET A 9 -12.56 4.29 -9.30
C MET A 9 -13.71 5.05 -8.65
N LEU A 10 -14.05 4.78 -7.39
CA LEU A 10 -15.05 5.54 -6.64
C LEU A 10 -14.67 7.02 -6.53
N PHE A 11 -13.41 7.34 -6.22
CA PHE A 11 -12.95 8.72 -6.18
C PHE A 11 -13.09 9.42 -7.54
N VAL A 12 -12.74 8.74 -8.64
CA VAL A 12 -12.89 9.31 -9.98
C VAL A 12 -14.37 9.54 -10.32
N LEU A 13 -15.24 8.56 -10.05
CA LEU A 13 -16.68 8.68 -10.32
C LEU A 13 -17.32 9.79 -9.48
N CYS A 14 -17.07 9.84 -8.19
CA CYS A 14 -17.57 10.91 -7.32
C CYS A 14 -17.06 12.28 -7.76
N GLY A 15 -15.77 12.38 -8.06
CA GLY A 15 -15.16 13.62 -8.55
C GLY A 15 -15.81 14.10 -9.86
N SER A 16 -16.07 13.18 -10.79
CA SER A 16 -16.74 13.49 -12.06
C SER A 16 -18.16 13.99 -11.86
N ALA A 17 -18.95 13.33 -11.00
CA ALA A 17 -20.32 13.75 -10.69
C ALA A 17 -20.36 15.14 -10.05
N VAL A 18 -19.49 15.42 -9.07
CA VAL A 18 -19.38 16.72 -8.40
C VAL A 18 -18.94 17.80 -9.39
N ALA A 19 -17.91 17.52 -10.20
CA ALA A 19 -17.41 18.48 -11.19
C ALA A 19 -18.49 18.84 -12.23
N THR A 20 -19.23 17.86 -12.73
CA THR A 20 -20.34 18.09 -13.67
C THR A 20 -21.42 18.99 -13.04
N GLY A 21 -21.83 18.71 -11.82
CA GLY A 21 -22.81 19.53 -11.11
C GLY A 21 -22.35 20.99 -10.90
N LEU A 22 -21.07 21.21 -10.62
CA LEU A 22 -20.49 22.55 -10.46
C LEU A 22 -20.35 23.31 -11.77
N ILE A 23 -20.00 22.63 -12.87
CA ILE A 23 -19.95 23.23 -14.20
C ILE A 23 -21.35 23.73 -14.62
N LEU A 24 -22.37 22.91 -14.40
CA LEU A 24 -23.77 23.28 -14.70
C LEU A 24 -24.25 24.46 -13.86
N LYS A 25 -23.70 24.67 -12.68
CA LYS A 25 -23.95 25.85 -11.81
C LYS A 25 -23.08 27.07 -12.14
N GLY A 26 -22.26 27.01 -13.18
CA GLY A 26 -21.41 28.13 -13.61
C GLY A 26 -20.14 28.33 -12.77
N SER A 27 -19.66 27.30 -12.05
CA SER A 27 -18.47 27.36 -11.22
C SER A 27 -17.33 26.43 -11.74
N PRO A 28 -16.78 26.66 -12.93
CA PRO A 28 -15.79 25.75 -13.54
C PRO A 28 -14.46 25.69 -12.79
N GLY A 29 -14.05 26.82 -12.16
CA GLY A 29 -12.80 26.85 -11.38
C GLY A 29 -12.87 25.95 -10.14
N THR A 30 -13.98 25.97 -9.40
CA THR A 30 -14.22 25.09 -8.25
C THR A 30 -14.32 23.63 -8.69
N ALA A 31 -14.95 23.38 -9.84
CA ALA A 31 -15.03 22.04 -10.42
C ALA A 31 -13.66 21.46 -10.71
N ALA A 32 -12.77 22.24 -11.35
CA ALA A 32 -11.42 21.84 -11.65
C ALA A 32 -10.59 21.55 -10.38
N ALA A 33 -10.67 22.43 -9.38
CA ALA A 33 -9.95 22.25 -8.11
C ALA A 33 -10.38 20.97 -7.37
N LEU A 34 -11.68 20.71 -7.28
CA LEU A 34 -12.20 19.51 -6.64
C LEU A 34 -11.87 18.25 -7.46
N MET A 35 -11.93 18.30 -8.78
CA MET A 35 -11.53 17.16 -9.62
C MET A 35 -10.06 16.80 -9.38
N LEU A 36 -9.15 17.78 -9.32
CA LEU A 36 -7.74 17.54 -9.03
C LEU A 36 -7.55 16.91 -7.65
N LEU A 37 -8.31 17.35 -6.64
CA LEU A 37 -8.28 16.76 -5.31
C LEU A 37 -8.73 15.29 -5.34
N PHE A 38 -9.84 14.97 -6.00
CA PHE A 38 -10.32 13.60 -6.15
C PHE A 38 -9.32 12.71 -6.91
N LEU A 39 -8.68 13.24 -7.96
CA LEU A 39 -7.63 12.52 -8.69
C LEU A 39 -6.39 12.29 -7.81
N ALA A 40 -6.00 13.24 -6.98
CA ALA A 40 -4.92 13.06 -6.01
C ALA A 40 -5.25 11.94 -5.01
N PHE A 41 -6.48 11.93 -4.45
CA PHE A 41 -6.94 10.84 -3.59
C PHE A 41 -6.99 9.48 -4.31
N ALA A 42 -7.48 9.44 -5.55
CA ALA A 42 -7.47 8.24 -6.36
C ALA A 42 -6.03 7.73 -6.57
N GLY A 43 -5.09 8.63 -6.88
CA GLY A 43 -3.67 8.32 -7.05
C GLY A 43 -3.06 7.72 -5.78
N VAL A 44 -3.22 8.40 -4.63
CA VAL A 44 -2.68 7.95 -3.33
C VAL A 44 -3.23 6.58 -2.92
N ASN A 45 -4.50 6.29 -3.24
CA ASN A 45 -5.13 5.00 -2.95
C ASN A 45 -4.97 3.96 -4.08
N SER A 46 -4.27 4.32 -5.15
CA SER A 46 -4.00 3.41 -6.26
C SER A 46 -2.90 2.40 -5.92
N PRO A 47 -3.04 1.14 -6.34
CA PRO A 47 -1.97 0.15 -6.22
C PRO A 47 -0.72 0.49 -7.06
N LEU A 48 -0.77 1.55 -7.89
CA LEU A 48 0.38 2.01 -8.70
C LEU A 48 1.44 2.73 -7.86
N ILE A 49 1.06 3.35 -6.74
CA ILE A 49 2.00 4.07 -5.85
C ILE A 49 2.93 3.11 -5.12
N PHE A 50 2.46 1.92 -4.80
CA PHE A 50 3.29 0.91 -4.17
C PHE A 50 4.18 0.19 -5.20
N PRO A 51 5.39 -0.27 -4.80
CA PRO A 51 6.18 -1.15 -5.63
C PRO A 51 5.37 -2.35 -6.11
N ARG A 52 5.73 -2.89 -7.28
CA ARG A 52 5.01 -4.06 -7.82
C ARG A 52 4.95 -5.16 -6.78
N SER A 53 3.73 -5.57 -6.45
CA SER A 53 3.50 -6.72 -5.58
C SER A 53 3.96 -7.98 -6.28
N ILE A 54 4.80 -8.75 -5.60
CA ILE A 54 5.17 -10.12 -5.97
C ILE A 54 4.38 -11.08 -5.09
N GLY A 55 4.21 -12.34 -5.50
CA GLY A 55 3.52 -13.33 -4.68
C GLY A 55 4.26 -13.62 -3.37
N ALA A 56 3.53 -14.00 -2.31
CA ALA A 56 4.10 -14.23 -0.98
C ALA A 56 5.21 -15.29 -0.98
N GLN A 57 5.01 -16.39 -1.70
CA GLN A 57 6.02 -17.44 -1.84
C GLN A 57 7.30 -16.92 -2.50
N GLU A 58 7.16 -16.13 -3.57
CA GLU A 58 8.29 -15.51 -4.26
C GLU A 58 9.00 -14.49 -3.37
N ALA A 59 8.24 -13.67 -2.64
CA ALA A 59 8.79 -12.70 -1.69
C ALA A 59 9.61 -13.39 -0.60
N GLN A 60 9.09 -14.47 -0.02
CA GLN A 60 9.78 -15.26 1.01
C GLN A 60 11.03 -15.92 0.45
N ARG A 61 10.95 -16.51 -0.76
CA ARG A 61 12.10 -17.12 -1.42
C ARG A 61 13.22 -16.09 -1.65
N ARG A 62 12.88 -14.90 -2.15
CA ARG A 62 13.86 -13.82 -2.36
C ARG A 62 14.44 -13.34 -1.05
N SER A 63 13.61 -13.12 -0.06
CA SER A 63 14.04 -12.71 1.29
C SER A 63 15.01 -13.71 1.92
N ALA A 64 14.81 -15.01 1.70
CA ALA A 64 15.74 -16.04 2.17
C ALA A 64 17.12 -15.96 1.51
N VAL A 65 17.22 -15.41 0.30
CA VAL A 65 18.48 -15.29 -0.48
C VAL A 65 19.15 -13.94 -0.23
N ASP A 66 18.37 -12.83 -0.26
CA ASP A 66 18.89 -11.47 -0.23
C ASP A 66 18.76 -10.78 1.15
N GLY A 67 18.14 -11.44 2.12
CA GLY A 67 17.96 -10.93 3.49
C GLY A 67 16.96 -9.78 3.61
N ARG A 68 16.34 -9.32 2.51
CA ARG A 68 15.45 -8.16 2.51
C ARG A 68 14.11 -8.47 3.17
N PRO A 69 13.58 -7.55 4.01
CA PRO A 69 12.29 -7.75 4.64
C PRO A 69 11.13 -7.85 3.64
N VAL A 70 10.13 -8.65 3.99
CA VAL A 70 8.87 -8.77 3.25
C VAL A 70 7.79 -7.94 3.93
N VAL A 71 7.14 -7.04 3.20
CA VAL A 71 6.07 -6.19 3.70
C VAL A 71 4.73 -6.62 3.10
N PHE A 72 3.84 -7.06 3.97
CA PHE A 72 2.47 -7.35 3.62
C PHE A 72 1.63 -6.09 3.81
N TRP A 73 0.89 -5.69 2.77
CA TRP A 73 0.13 -4.46 2.74
C TRP A 73 -1.18 -4.62 1.98
N ARG A 74 -2.06 -3.63 2.05
CA ARG A 74 -3.28 -3.55 1.22
C ARG A 74 -3.55 -2.11 0.79
N PRO A 75 -4.22 -1.88 -0.36
CA PRO A 75 -4.71 -0.57 -0.75
C PRO A 75 -5.63 0.06 0.31
N GLY A 76 -5.55 1.40 0.48
CA GLY A 76 -6.36 2.12 1.46
C GLY A 76 -5.85 2.03 2.92
N CYS A 77 -4.73 1.35 3.18
CA CYS A 77 -4.13 1.27 4.51
C CYS A 77 -3.29 2.52 4.81
N THR A 78 -3.74 3.37 5.72
CA THR A 78 -3.03 4.60 6.11
C THR A 78 -1.67 4.33 6.76
N TYR A 79 -1.56 3.29 7.58
CA TYR A 79 -0.29 2.87 8.19
C TYR A 79 0.71 2.36 7.15
N CYS A 80 0.24 1.64 6.13
CA CYS A 80 1.08 1.19 5.01
C CYS A 80 1.61 2.39 4.20
N MET A 81 0.76 3.40 3.97
CA MET A 81 1.16 4.65 3.32
C MET A 81 2.19 5.41 4.16
N ARG A 82 1.95 5.54 5.48
CA ARG A 82 2.90 6.16 6.41
C ARG A 82 4.26 5.46 6.35
N LEU A 83 4.29 4.14 6.45
CA LEU A 83 5.51 3.35 6.34
C LEU A 83 6.21 3.63 5.00
N ARG A 84 5.48 3.55 3.89
CA ARG A 84 6.01 3.79 2.55
C ARG A 84 6.64 5.17 2.38
N VAL A 85 5.95 6.22 2.86
CA VAL A 85 6.42 7.61 2.78
C VAL A 85 7.66 7.81 3.66
N ARG A 86 7.63 7.33 4.90
CA ARG A 86 8.75 7.45 5.83
C ARG A 86 10.00 6.72 5.36
N LEU A 87 9.87 5.57 4.73
CA LEU A 87 11.01 4.83 4.15
C LEU A 87 11.57 5.49 2.88
N GLY A 88 10.76 6.26 2.16
CA GLY A 88 11.19 6.94 0.95
C GLY A 88 11.81 5.99 -0.08
N ARG A 89 13.08 6.23 -0.44
CA ARG A 89 13.82 5.38 -1.40
C ARG A 89 14.10 3.98 -0.84
N GLY A 90 14.24 3.83 0.48
CA GLY A 90 14.45 2.54 1.15
C GLY A 90 13.30 1.55 0.92
N ALA A 91 12.09 2.04 0.67
CA ALA A 91 10.96 1.17 0.38
C ALA A 91 11.13 0.29 -0.88
N ARG A 92 12.05 0.65 -1.80
CA ARG A 92 12.40 -0.16 -2.98
C ARG A 92 13.27 -1.36 -2.64
N GLN A 93 13.87 -1.37 -1.45
CA GLN A 93 14.71 -2.47 -0.97
C GLN A 93 13.90 -3.55 -0.25
N LEU A 94 12.58 -3.37 -0.14
CA LEU A 94 11.65 -4.31 0.49
C LEU A 94 10.89 -5.11 -0.57
N HIS A 95 10.51 -6.32 -0.21
CA HIS A 95 9.59 -7.13 -1.00
C HIS A 95 8.15 -6.84 -0.57
N TRP A 96 7.33 -6.28 -1.48
CA TRP A 96 5.96 -5.88 -1.18
C TRP A 96 4.96 -6.93 -1.67
N VAL A 97 4.03 -7.34 -0.79
CA VAL A 97 2.98 -8.32 -1.07
C VAL A 97 1.63 -7.71 -0.76
N ASP A 98 0.79 -7.56 -1.79
CA ASP A 98 -0.58 -7.09 -1.65
C ASP A 98 -1.48 -8.26 -1.24
N ILE A 99 -1.95 -8.27 0.02
CA ILE A 99 -2.77 -9.35 0.59
C ILE A 99 -4.17 -9.46 -0.04
N TRP A 100 -4.65 -8.44 -0.73
CA TRP A 100 -5.90 -8.52 -1.45
C TRP A 100 -5.78 -9.25 -2.79
N ARG A 101 -4.57 -9.34 -3.32
CA ARG A 101 -4.24 -10.04 -4.56
C ARG A 101 -3.66 -11.43 -4.33
N ASP A 102 -3.12 -11.66 -3.13
CA ASP A 102 -2.43 -12.90 -2.78
C ASP A 102 -3.03 -13.52 -1.51
N PRO A 103 -3.88 -14.57 -1.67
CA PRO A 103 -4.46 -15.28 -0.54
C PRO A 103 -3.40 -15.94 0.37
N ALA A 104 -2.26 -16.35 -0.18
CA ALA A 104 -1.16 -16.90 0.62
C ALA A 104 -0.53 -15.82 1.49
N GLY A 105 -0.37 -14.60 0.95
CA GLY A 105 0.06 -13.44 1.74
C GLY A 105 -0.92 -13.08 2.85
N ALA A 106 -2.22 -13.12 2.56
CA ALA A 106 -3.25 -12.91 3.58
C ALA A 106 -3.19 -13.98 4.68
N ALA A 107 -2.91 -15.24 4.34
CA ALA A 107 -2.77 -16.33 5.32
C ALA A 107 -1.56 -16.08 6.25
N VAL A 108 -0.43 -15.61 5.73
CA VAL A 108 0.75 -15.24 6.54
C VAL A 108 0.40 -14.13 7.54
N VAL A 109 -0.31 -13.11 7.10
CA VAL A 109 -0.74 -12.01 7.98
C VAL A 109 -1.69 -12.49 9.06
N ARG A 110 -2.69 -13.32 8.72
CA ARG A 110 -3.61 -13.89 9.69
C ARG A 110 -2.91 -14.78 10.72
N ALA A 111 -1.95 -15.60 10.28
CA ALA A 111 -1.17 -16.44 11.19
C ALA A 111 -0.34 -15.63 12.20
N ALA A 112 0.11 -14.45 11.81
CA ALA A 112 0.89 -13.54 12.66
C ALA A 112 0.02 -12.67 13.59
N ASN A 113 -1.28 -12.58 13.37
CA ASN A 113 -2.17 -11.61 14.03
C ASN A 113 -3.49 -12.28 14.54
N ASP A 114 -3.41 -13.48 15.07
CA ASP A 114 -4.54 -14.18 15.67
C ASP A 114 -5.80 -14.25 14.77
N GLY A 115 -5.58 -14.51 13.47
CA GLY A 115 -6.64 -14.59 12.47
C GLY A 115 -7.02 -13.24 11.83
N ASN A 116 -6.47 -12.11 12.28
CA ASN A 116 -6.78 -10.79 11.76
C ASN A 116 -5.84 -10.39 10.60
N GLU A 117 -6.36 -9.60 9.66
CA GLU A 117 -5.58 -9.04 8.55
C GLU A 117 -5.02 -7.65 8.90
N ILE A 118 -4.16 -7.58 9.93
CA ILE A 118 -3.53 -6.33 10.36
C ILE A 118 -2.33 -6.04 9.46
N VAL A 119 -2.30 -4.87 8.83
CA VAL A 119 -1.22 -4.43 7.95
C VAL A 119 -0.81 -2.98 8.25
N PRO A 120 0.47 -2.59 8.06
CA PRO A 120 1.55 -3.41 7.52
C PRO A 120 2.02 -4.49 8.50
N THR A 121 2.21 -5.70 8.03
CA THR A 121 2.99 -6.73 8.73
C THR A 121 4.30 -6.90 7.98
N VAL A 122 5.42 -6.74 8.68
CA VAL A 122 6.77 -6.85 8.11
C VAL A 122 7.44 -8.10 8.64
N VAL A 123 7.91 -8.96 7.73
CA VAL A 123 8.64 -10.18 8.10
C VAL A 123 10.12 -9.96 7.86
N VAL A 124 10.92 -10.10 8.93
CA VAL A 124 12.38 -10.01 8.92
C VAL A 124 12.96 -11.32 9.42
N ALA A 125 13.81 -11.96 8.64
CA ALA A 125 14.41 -13.26 8.99
C ALA A 125 13.37 -14.29 9.47
N GLY A 126 12.21 -14.35 8.81
CA GLY A 126 11.10 -15.25 9.14
C GLY A 126 10.24 -14.82 10.34
N ARG A 127 10.55 -13.73 11.03
CA ARG A 127 9.79 -13.22 12.18
C ARG A 127 8.85 -12.10 11.76
N PRO A 128 7.54 -12.22 12.00
CA PRO A 128 6.57 -11.18 11.69
C PRO A 128 6.56 -10.08 12.76
N HIS A 129 6.46 -8.82 12.31
CA HIS A 129 6.30 -7.63 13.13
C HIS A 129 5.10 -6.84 12.61
N THR A 130 4.07 -6.70 13.43
CA THR A 130 2.82 -6.03 13.08
C THR A 130 2.93 -4.54 13.33
N ASN A 131 2.62 -3.74 12.32
CA ASN A 131 2.65 -2.29 12.35
C ASN A 131 3.95 -1.71 12.97
N PRO A 132 5.14 -2.16 12.51
CA PRO A 132 6.40 -1.74 13.09
C PRO A 132 6.67 -0.26 12.85
N ASP A 133 7.50 0.34 13.71
CA ASP A 133 7.98 1.69 13.52
C ASP A 133 8.81 1.80 12.22
N PRO A 134 8.60 2.84 11.38
CA PRO A 134 9.35 3.02 10.15
C PRO A 134 10.88 3.15 10.35
N GLU A 135 11.33 3.70 11.47
CA GLU A 135 12.77 3.80 11.77
C GLU A 135 13.36 2.40 12.02
N TRP A 136 12.66 1.59 12.81
CA TRP A 136 13.06 0.19 13.01
C TRP A 136 13.15 -0.57 11.69
N VAL A 137 12.17 -0.40 10.79
CA VAL A 137 12.24 -1.04 9.46
C VAL A 137 13.44 -0.54 8.66
N ARG A 138 13.79 0.76 8.76
CA ARG A 138 14.96 1.33 8.09
C ARG A 138 16.27 0.70 8.60
N GLU A 139 16.37 0.46 9.89
CA GLU A 139 17.52 -0.22 10.48
C GLU A 139 17.72 -1.63 9.92
N GLN A 140 16.59 -2.35 9.63
CA GLN A 140 16.66 -3.68 9.03
C GLN A 140 17.14 -3.68 7.55
N LEU A 141 17.20 -2.50 6.92
CA LEU A 141 17.71 -2.34 5.56
C LEU A 141 19.19 -2.01 5.51
N SER A 142 19.77 -1.60 6.64
CA SER A 142 21.20 -1.33 6.73
C SER A 142 21.94 -2.67 6.71
N PRO A 143 23.01 -2.82 5.89
CA PRO A 143 23.86 -4.00 5.98
C PRO A 143 24.36 -4.10 7.42
N SER A 144 24.20 -5.27 8.03
CA SER A 144 24.88 -5.54 9.32
C SER A 144 26.37 -5.32 9.11
N ALA A 145 26.92 -4.32 9.79
CA ALA A 145 28.34 -4.02 9.75
C ALA A 145 29.16 -5.17 10.36
#